data_0724a32d3adcbf9e5e5b8f7478f50c58
#
_entry.id   0724a32d3adcbf9e5e5b8f7478f50c58
#
_cell.length_a   1.000
_cell.length_b   1.000
_cell.length_c   1.000
_cell.angle_alpha   90.00
_cell.angle_beta   90.00
_cell.angle_gamma   90.00
#
_symmetry.space_group_name_H-M   'P 1'
#
loop_
_entity.id
_entity.type
_entity.pdbx_description
1 polymer ?
#
loop_
_entity_poly.entity_id
_entity_poly.type
_entity_poly.pdbx_seq_one_letter_code
_entity_poly.pdbx_strand_id
1 'polypeptide(L)'
;VSQAAQSTANGPSPDPSATRRWLIQLEGWQISVDGTEVELPSLAELWSRERSGRAQDLGLSPYDLWIVSYARDAGLDWELVAAVIAEESQFDPEAVSERGAVGLMQVRPIAAAQVGEAEFADPESNIRTGVRYLRYLNELFRDVLPGERLPFVLAAYNMGPAHVRDAQALARKLGFDGRRWYGHVERVLPLLELEAFYRDLPAGYARGAHVLQYVQRVLARYEELVRDARSG
;
A
#
# COMPACT_ATOMS: atom_id res chain seq x y z
N VAL A 1 -10.46 -30.34 -65.68
CA VAL A 1 -10.13 -31.39 -64.71
C VAL A 1 -9.30 -30.73 -63.62
N SER A 2 -9.88 -30.37 -62.51
CA SER A 2 -9.14 -29.80 -61.37
C SER A 2 -9.74 -30.41 -60.11
N GLN A 3 -8.98 -31.17 -59.37
CA GLN A 3 -9.33 -31.71 -58.09
C GLN A 3 -9.00 -30.68 -57.00
N ALA A 4 -10.01 -30.33 -56.22
CA ALA A 4 -9.84 -29.55 -55.01
C ALA A 4 -9.46 -30.50 -53.85
N ALA A 5 -8.35 -30.26 -53.21
CA ALA A 5 -7.94 -30.90 -51.97
C ALA A 5 -8.65 -30.26 -50.79
N GLN A 6 -9.47 -31.05 -50.09
CA GLN A 6 -10.02 -30.68 -48.77
C GLN A 6 -8.93 -30.88 -47.71
N SER A 7 -8.48 -29.84 -47.09
CA SER A 7 -7.64 -29.87 -45.90
C SER A 7 -8.54 -29.72 -44.66
N THR A 8 -8.73 -30.80 -43.92
CA THR A 8 -9.36 -30.76 -42.59
C THR A 8 -8.33 -30.34 -41.59
N ALA A 9 -8.34 -29.08 -41.18
CA ALA A 9 -7.59 -28.60 -40.03
C ALA A 9 -8.48 -28.67 -38.79
N ASN A 10 -8.33 -29.73 -38.00
CA ASN A 10 -8.77 -29.76 -36.62
C ASN A 10 -7.80 -28.96 -35.77
N GLY A 11 -8.10 -27.68 -35.56
CA GLY A 11 -7.45 -26.88 -34.54
C GLY A 11 -8.17 -27.07 -33.19
N PRO A 12 -7.47 -26.91 -32.07
CA PRO A 12 -8.10 -27.00 -30.77
C PRO A 12 -9.20 -25.93 -30.62
N SER A 13 -10.32 -26.37 -30.04
CA SER A 13 -11.46 -25.49 -29.72
C SER A 13 -10.99 -24.29 -28.89
N PRO A 14 -11.34 -23.05 -29.23
CA PRO A 14 -10.93 -21.90 -28.46
C PRO A 14 -11.51 -21.99 -27.05
N ASP A 15 -10.63 -21.75 -26.08
CA ASP A 15 -10.95 -21.62 -24.67
C ASP A 15 -12.06 -20.55 -24.49
N PRO A 16 -13.24 -20.94 -23.89
CA PRO A 16 -14.33 -20.00 -23.69
C PRO A 16 -13.97 -18.78 -22.79
N SER A 17 -12.84 -18.84 -22.06
CA SER A 17 -12.35 -17.74 -21.21
C SER A 17 -11.54 -16.67 -21.98
N ALA A 18 -11.14 -16.92 -23.24
CA ALA A 18 -10.16 -16.10 -23.95
C ALA A 18 -10.75 -15.05 -24.89
N THR A 19 -12.08 -14.93 -25.05
CA THR A 19 -12.63 -14.00 -26.05
C THR A 19 -13.88 -13.26 -25.57
N ARG A 20 -13.81 -12.61 -24.43
CA ARG A 20 -14.76 -11.52 -24.14
C ARG A 20 -14.18 -10.23 -24.67
N ARG A 21 -14.68 -9.79 -25.83
CA ARG A 21 -14.31 -8.50 -26.41
C ARG A 21 -15.10 -7.41 -25.70
N TRP A 22 -14.43 -6.65 -24.85
CA TRP A 22 -14.99 -5.47 -24.19
C TRP A 22 -14.83 -4.28 -25.12
N LEU A 23 -15.93 -3.70 -25.60
CA LEU A 23 -15.96 -2.40 -26.25
C LEU A 23 -16.42 -1.38 -25.20
N ILE A 24 -15.51 -0.59 -24.70
CA ILE A 24 -15.82 0.56 -23.82
C ILE A 24 -15.97 1.79 -24.71
N GLN A 25 -17.19 2.28 -24.89
CA GLN A 25 -17.46 3.57 -25.51
C GLN A 25 -17.62 4.62 -24.41
N LEU A 26 -16.77 5.66 -24.44
CA LEU A 26 -16.66 6.67 -23.36
C LEU A 26 -17.73 7.75 -23.36
N GLU A 27 -18.77 7.65 -24.19
CA GLU A 27 -19.92 8.55 -24.16
C GLU A 27 -21.15 7.82 -23.62
N GLY A 28 -21.35 7.92 -22.26
CA GLY A 28 -22.50 7.36 -21.58
C GLY A 28 -22.42 5.86 -21.36
N TRP A 29 -21.74 5.45 -20.36
CA TRP A 29 -21.70 4.14 -19.63
C TRP A 29 -22.57 2.97 -20.18
N GLN A 30 -22.51 2.68 -21.47
CA GLN A 30 -23.13 1.51 -22.07
C GLN A 30 -22.04 0.51 -22.45
N ILE A 31 -22.15 -0.71 -21.94
CA ILE A 31 -21.30 -1.83 -22.34
C ILE A 31 -22.14 -2.79 -23.14
N SER A 32 -21.72 -3.11 -24.36
CA SER A 32 -22.29 -4.20 -25.14
C SER A 32 -21.47 -5.46 -24.92
N VAL A 33 -22.10 -6.52 -24.45
CA VAL A 33 -21.51 -7.86 -24.31
C VAL A 33 -22.24 -8.77 -25.30
N ASP A 34 -21.50 -9.28 -26.28
CA ASP A 34 -22.05 -10.14 -27.35
C ASP A 34 -23.27 -9.56 -28.06
N GLY A 35 -23.29 -8.21 -28.28
CA GLY A 35 -24.38 -7.53 -28.95
C GLY A 35 -25.60 -7.20 -28.09
N THR A 36 -25.56 -7.51 -26.80
CA THR A 36 -26.61 -7.14 -25.85
C THR A 36 -26.16 -5.90 -25.07
N GLU A 37 -26.94 -4.84 -25.12
CA GLU A 37 -26.71 -3.66 -24.28
C GLU A 37 -27.00 -4.00 -22.82
N VAL A 38 -26.00 -3.82 -21.98
CA VAL A 38 -26.10 -3.99 -20.54
C VAL A 38 -26.06 -2.63 -19.89
N GLU A 39 -27.17 -2.22 -19.26
CA GLU A 39 -27.21 -1.02 -18.45
C GLU A 39 -26.41 -1.28 -17.17
N LEU A 40 -25.24 -0.65 -17.06
CA LEU A 40 -24.44 -0.74 -15.85
C LEU A 40 -25.03 0.17 -14.79
N PRO A 41 -25.14 -0.31 -13.54
CA PRO A 41 -25.42 0.56 -12.42
C PRO A 41 -24.39 1.71 -12.39
N SER A 42 -24.85 2.91 -12.06
CA SER A 42 -23.95 4.05 -11.93
C SER A 42 -22.77 3.70 -11.01
N LEU A 43 -21.61 4.32 -11.23
CA LEU A 43 -20.47 4.15 -10.34
C LEU A 43 -20.88 4.34 -8.87
N ALA A 44 -21.77 5.29 -8.58
CA ALA A 44 -22.30 5.50 -7.24
C ALA A 44 -23.11 4.30 -6.72
N GLU A 45 -23.84 3.58 -7.56
CA GLU A 45 -24.60 2.37 -7.19
C GLU A 45 -23.70 1.14 -7.05
N LEU A 46 -22.71 0.97 -7.97
CA LEU A 46 -21.66 -0.03 -7.80
C LEU A 46 -20.87 0.19 -6.52
N TRP A 47 -20.48 1.44 -6.26
CA TRP A 47 -19.78 1.84 -5.05
C TRP A 47 -20.64 1.73 -3.77
N SER A 48 -21.96 1.91 -3.85
CA SER A 48 -22.86 1.71 -2.70
C SER A 48 -23.10 0.23 -2.40
N ARG A 49 -23.18 -0.63 -3.43
CA ARG A 49 -23.32 -2.09 -3.27
C ARG A 49 -22.04 -2.73 -2.71
N GLU A 50 -20.87 -2.32 -3.20
CA GLU A 50 -19.58 -2.78 -2.65
C GLU A 50 -19.35 -2.27 -1.22
N ARG A 51 -19.76 -1.02 -0.92
CA ARG A 51 -19.71 -0.47 0.43
C ARG A 51 -20.60 -1.18 1.43
N SER A 52 -21.80 -1.61 1.00
CA SER A 52 -22.76 -2.26 1.89
C SER A 52 -22.44 -3.74 2.17
N GLY A 53 -21.73 -4.42 1.28
CA GLY A 53 -21.50 -5.87 1.39
C GLY A 53 -20.16 -6.27 1.99
N ARG A 54 -19.07 -5.54 1.71
CA ARG A 54 -17.73 -5.91 2.17
C ARG A 54 -17.19 -5.07 3.31
N ALA A 55 -17.45 -3.77 3.32
CA ALA A 55 -16.91 -2.88 4.34
C ALA A 55 -17.57 -3.03 5.72
N GLN A 56 -18.75 -3.63 5.81
CA GLN A 56 -19.41 -3.89 7.08
C GLN A 56 -18.99 -5.21 7.74
N ASP A 57 -18.23 -6.05 7.05
CA ASP A 57 -18.00 -7.44 7.47
C ASP A 57 -16.52 -7.86 7.47
N LEU A 58 -15.57 -6.90 7.52
CA LEU A 58 -14.16 -7.27 7.70
C LEU A 58 -13.93 -7.86 9.10
N GLY A 59 -14.76 -7.51 10.08
CA GLY A 59 -14.70 -8.03 11.43
C GLY A 59 -13.42 -7.72 12.19
N LEU A 60 -12.62 -6.77 11.68
CA LEU A 60 -11.33 -6.40 12.26
C LEU A 60 -11.49 -5.37 13.37
N SER A 61 -12.33 -4.34 13.13
CA SER A 61 -12.47 -3.21 14.04
C SER A 61 -13.71 -2.36 13.75
N PRO A 62 -14.13 -1.49 14.70
CA PRO A 62 -15.19 -0.50 14.44
C PRO A 62 -14.81 0.55 13.36
N TYR A 63 -13.55 0.58 12.92
CA TYR A 63 -13.00 1.58 12.03
C TYR A 63 -12.91 1.11 10.57
N ASP A 64 -13.34 -0.10 10.26
CA ASP A 64 -13.19 -0.75 8.95
C ASP A 64 -13.71 0.09 7.79
N LEU A 65 -14.86 0.79 7.96
CA LEU A 65 -15.41 1.69 6.94
C LEU A 65 -14.46 2.83 6.58
N TRP A 66 -13.82 3.45 7.56
CA TRP A 66 -12.87 4.54 7.35
C TRP A 66 -11.58 4.01 6.73
N ILE A 67 -11.09 2.85 7.19
CA ILE A 67 -9.89 2.19 6.65
C ILE A 67 -10.08 1.93 5.16
N VAL A 68 -11.17 1.26 4.77
CA VAL A 68 -11.47 0.94 3.37
C VAL A 68 -11.66 2.20 2.53
N SER A 69 -12.43 3.18 3.03
CA SER A 69 -12.73 4.40 2.30
C SER A 69 -11.47 5.22 2.01
N TYR A 70 -10.67 5.52 3.05
CA TYR A 70 -9.48 6.35 2.90
C TYR A 70 -8.35 5.64 2.15
N ALA A 71 -8.18 4.32 2.33
CA ALA A 71 -7.24 3.52 1.55
C ALA A 71 -7.55 3.61 0.06
N ARG A 72 -8.80 3.38 -0.32
CA ARG A 72 -9.26 3.49 -1.71
C ARG A 72 -9.00 4.88 -2.29
N ASP A 73 -9.37 5.95 -1.57
CA ASP A 73 -9.22 7.33 -2.03
C ASP A 73 -7.73 7.72 -2.19
N ALA A 74 -6.85 7.04 -1.49
CA ALA A 74 -5.40 7.19 -1.61
C ALA A 74 -4.76 6.25 -2.65
N GLY A 75 -5.52 5.28 -3.21
CA GLY A 75 -4.98 4.25 -4.09
C GLY A 75 -4.09 3.24 -3.38
N LEU A 76 -4.38 2.95 -2.11
CA LEU A 76 -3.70 1.97 -1.27
C LEU A 76 -4.62 0.77 -0.99
N ASP A 77 -4.04 -0.39 -0.78
CA ASP A 77 -4.77 -1.56 -0.30
C ASP A 77 -5.21 -1.33 1.16
N TRP A 78 -6.48 -1.63 1.47
CA TRP A 78 -6.99 -1.47 2.82
C TRP A 78 -6.29 -2.42 3.81
N GLU A 79 -5.86 -3.58 3.35
CA GLU A 79 -5.09 -4.56 4.12
C GLU A 79 -3.76 -3.98 4.59
N LEU A 80 -3.11 -3.16 3.77
CA LEU A 80 -1.90 -2.45 4.15
C LEU A 80 -2.18 -1.45 5.27
N VAL A 81 -3.26 -0.67 5.16
CA VAL A 81 -3.64 0.31 6.18
C VAL A 81 -3.98 -0.39 7.49
N ALA A 82 -4.76 -1.48 7.43
CA ALA A 82 -5.10 -2.29 8.60
C ALA A 82 -3.85 -2.91 9.26
N ALA A 83 -2.90 -3.40 8.46
CA ALA A 83 -1.62 -3.93 8.97
C ALA A 83 -0.79 -2.86 9.69
N VAL A 84 -0.76 -1.64 9.17
CA VAL A 84 -0.08 -0.51 9.83
C VAL A 84 -0.77 -0.17 11.15
N ILE A 85 -2.10 -0.05 11.19
CA ILE A 85 -2.87 0.23 12.42
C ILE A 85 -2.61 -0.85 13.47
N ALA A 86 -2.63 -2.12 13.06
CA ALA A 86 -2.37 -3.24 13.97
C ALA A 86 -0.98 -3.17 14.61
N GLU A 87 0.04 -2.77 13.86
CA GLU A 87 1.41 -2.64 14.36
C GLU A 87 1.62 -1.37 15.19
N GLU A 88 0.97 -0.26 14.82
CA GLU A 88 1.15 1.04 15.49
C GLU A 88 0.41 1.13 16.84
N SER A 89 -0.81 0.62 16.92
CA SER A 89 -1.67 0.79 18.09
C SER A 89 -2.44 -0.45 18.53
N GLN A 90 -2.42 -1.55 17.76
CA GLN A 90 -3.33 -2.68 17.94
C GLN A 90 -4.81 -2.25 17.94
N PHE A 91 -5.15 -1.27 17.10
CA PHE A 91 -6.47 -0.64 16.99
C PHE A 91 -6.92 0.13 18.25
N ASP A 92 -6.00 0.55 19.12
CA ASP A 92 -6.30 1.44 20.25
C ASP A 92 -6.32 2.91 19.80
N PRO A 93 -7.48 3.58 19.80
CA PRO A 93 -7.60 4.96 19.38
C PRO A 93 -6.97 5.95 20.39
N GLU A 94 -6.80 5.53 21.65
CA GLU A 94 -6.24 6.36 22.72
C GLU A 94 -4.71 6.17 22.88
N ALA A 95 -4.10 5.35 22.02
CA ALA A 95 -2.68 5.07 22.10
C ALA A 95 -1.84 6.35 21.94
N VAL A 96 -0.93 6.59 22.88
CA VAL A 96 0.00 7.73 22.86
C VAL A 96 1.41 7.22 23.11
N SER A 97 2.33 7.54 22.20
CA SER A 97 3.74 7.18 22.35
C SER A 97 4.52 8.22 23.14
N GLU A 98 5.66 7.81 23.71
CA GLU A 98 6.61 8.73 24.38
C GLU A 98 7.11 9.87 23.48
N ARG A 99 7.04 9.68 22.16
CA ARG A 99 7.47 10.67 21.16
C ARG A 99 6.32 11.54 20.62
N GLY A 100 5.14 11.48 21.26
CA GLY A 100 3.98 12.28 20.91
C GLY A 100 3.26 11.82 19.62
N ALA A 101 3.41 10.56 19.23
CA ALA A 101 2.54 9.96 18.24
C ALA A 101 1.21 9.57 18.89
N VAL A 102 0.08 9.75 18.20
CA VAL A 102 -1.26 9.55 18.78
C VAL A 102 -2.15 8.71 17.87
N GLY A 103 -3.07 7.98 18.48
CA GLY A 103 -4.20 7.31 17.85
C GLY A 103 -3.84 6.06 17.06
N LEU A 104 -4.81 5.61 16.28
CA LEU A 104 -4.80 4.34 15.54
C LEU A 104 -3.55 4.15 14.67
N MET A 105 -3.16 5.17 13.93
CA MET A 105 -2.00 5.14 13.01
C MET A 105 -0.76 5.83 13.60
N GLN A 106 -0.75 6.13 14.90
CA GLN A 106 0.36 6.78 15.59
C GLN A 106 0.92 7.99 14.82
N VAL A 107 0.00 8.89 14.46
CA VAL A 107 0.35 10.09 13.69
C VAL A 107 1.10 11.09 14.58
N ARG A 108 2.22 11.59 14.08
CA ARG A 108 2.99 12.66 14.73
C ARG A 108 2.64 14.03 14.14
N PRO A 109 2.72 15.12 14.92
CA PRO A 109 2.44 16.48 14.42
C PRO A 109 3.21 16.84 13.15
N ILE A 110 4.48 16.41 13.04
CA ILE A 110 5.29 16.65 11.86
C ILE A 110 4.76 15.90 10.62
N ALA A 111 4.25 14.69 10.79
CA ALA A 111 3.66 13.91 9.70
C ALA A 111 2.33 14.54 9.23
N ALA A 112 1.49 14.97 10.17
CA ALA A 112 0.26 15.70 9.88
C ALA A 112 0.53 17.00 9.11
N ALA A 113 1.50 17.78 9.54
CA ALA A 113 1.90 19.02 8.86
C ALA A 113 2.39 18.78 7.42
N GLN A 114 3.08 17.65 7.13
CA GLN A 114 3.53 17.30 5.79
C GLN A 114 2.38 17.07 4.80
N VAL A 115 1.21 16.69 5.29
CA VAL A 115 0.01 16.42 4.47
C VAL A 115 -1.07 17.49 4.63
N GLY A 116 -0.75 18.60 5.33
CA GLY A 116 -1.64 19.76 5.50
C GLY A 116 -2.81 19.50 6.46
N GLU A 117 -2.65 18.57 7.42
CA GLU A 117 -3.66 18.26 8.43
C GLU A 117 -3.30 18.92 9.77
N ALA A 118 -4.29 19.61 10.35
CA ALA A 118 -4.17 20.26 11.66
C ALA A 118 -4.80 19.42 12.77
N GLU A 119 -5.86 18.66 12.45
CA GLU A 119 -6.60 17.82 13.38
C GLU A 119 -6.41 16.35 13.00
N PHE A 120 -5.89 15.55 13.92
CA PHE A 120 -5.58 14.14 13.68
C PHE A 120 -5.68 13.28 14.96
N ALA A 121 -6.35 13.81 16.01
CA ALA A 121 -6.44 13.11 17.30
C ALA A 121 -7.64 12.15 17.36
N ASP A 122 -8.79 12.50 16.72
CA ASP A 122 -9.93 11.60 16.67
C ASP A 122 -9.70 10.44 15.69
N PRO A 123 -10.37 9.29 15.87
CA PRO A 123 -10.12 8.08 15.11
C PRO A 123 -10.23 8.27 13.58
N GLU A 124 -11.23 9.01 13.10
CA GLU A 124 -11.45 9.22 11.67
C GLU A 124 -10.36 10.09 11.06
N SER A 125 -10.09 11.27 11.66
CA SER A 125 -9.05 12.18 11.18
C SER A 125 -7.66 11.56 11.29
N ASN A 126 -7.45 10.69 12.28
CA ASN A 126 -6.20 9.96 12.47
C ASN A 126 -5.93 8.98 11.32
N ILE A 127 -6.92 8.16 10.96
CA ILE A 127 -6.82 7.24 9.81
C ILE A 127 -6.62 8.04 8.52
N ARG A 128 -7.42 9.07 8.27
CA ARG A 128 -7.29 9.92 7.09
C ARG A 128 -5.88 10.50 6.97
N THR A 129 -5.35 11.05 8.05
CA THR A 129 -4.02 11.68 8.08
C THR A 129 -2.91 10.66 7.86
N GLY A 130 -2.96 9.50 8.55
CA GLY A 130 -1.99 8.43 8.41
C GLY A 130 -1.96 7.86 6.98
N VAL A 131 -3.13 7.66 6.37
CA VAL A 131 -3.26 7.19 4.98
C VAL A 131 -2.68 8.22 3.99
N ARG A 132 -2.99 9.52 4.18
CA ARG A 132 -2.39 10.59 3.37
C ARG A 132 -0.87 10.64 3.51
N TYR A 133 -0.36 10.39 4.72
CA TYR A 133 1.08 10.34 4.94
C TYR A 133 1.73 9.12 4.29
N LEU A 134 1.11 7.94 4.31
CA LEU A 134 1.58 6.77 3.55
C LEU A 134 1.64 7.07 2.05
N ARG A 135 0.61 7.70 1.49
CA ARG A 135 0.60 8.13 0.09
C ARG A 135 1.71 9.15 -0.20
N TYR A 136 1.88 10.16 0.65
CA TYR A 136 2.97 11.13 0.53
C TYR A 136 4.35 10.44 0.48
N LEU A 137 4.58 9.48 1.38
CA LEU A 137 5.84 8.72 1.41
C LEU A 137 6.00 7.85 0.16
N ASN A 138 4.93 7.25 -0.34
CA ASN A 138 4.98 6.46 -1.58
C ASN A 138 5.41 7.32 -2.79
N GLU A 139 4.94 8.54 -2.89
CA GLU A 139 5.38 9.49 -3.91
C GLU A 139 6.84 9.95 -3.68
N LEU A 140 7.22 10.17 -2.42
CA LEU A 140 8.58 10.60 -2.06
C LEU A 140 9.64 9.56 -2.47
N PHE A 141 9.30 8.26 -2.43
CA PHE A 141 10.18 7.14 -2.79
C PHE A 141 9.91 6.59 -4.20
N ARG A 142 9.33 7.38 -5.12
CA ARG A 142 9.09 6.93 -6.51
C ARG A 142 10.36 6.62 -7.31
N ASP A 143 11.51 7.05 -6.82
CA ASP A 143 12.83 6.85 -7.41
C ASP A 143 13.43 5.46 -7.14
N VAL A 144 12.86 4.66 -6.23
CA VAL A 144 13.25 3.27 -5.99
C VAL A 144 12.51 2.30 -6.92
N LEU A 145 12.97 1.04 -6.97
CA LEU A 145 12.32 0.03 -7.80
C LEU A 145 10.86 -0.19 -7.35
N PRO A 146 9.87 -0.14 -8.26
CA PRO A 146 8.46 -0.21 -7.89
C PRO A 146 8.10 -1.42 -7.03
N GLY A 147 8.60 -2.62 -7.35
CA GLY A 147 8.33 -3.84 -6.58
C GLY A 147 9.02 -3.90 -5.21
N GLU A 148 9.94 -2.99 -4.93
CA GLU A 148 10.66 -2.93 -3.65
C GLU A 148 10.36 -1.63 -2.87
N ARG A 149 9.39 -0.80 -3.33
CA ARG A 149 9.10 0.52 -2.74
C ARG A 149 8.45 0.44 -1.38
N LEU A 150 7.52 -0.48 -1.19
CA LEU A 150 6.72 -0.57 0.05
C LEU A 150 7.59 -0.66 1.32
N PRO A 151 8.64 -1.48 1.41
CA PRO A 151 9.52 -1.47 2.57
C PRO A 151 10.17 -0.11 2.88
N PHE A 152 10.54 0.68 1.86
CA PHE A 152 11.06 2.04 2.05
C PHE A 152 10.01 2.97 2.65
N VAL A 153 8.76 2.88 2.18
CA VAL A 153 7.63 3.66 2.68
C VAL A 153 7.37 3.34 4.15
N LEU A 154 7.31 2.05 4.50
CA LEU A 154 7.11 1.60 5.88
C LEU A 154 8.26 2.02 6.80
N ALA A 155 9.51 1.87 6.37
CA ALA A 155 10.65 2.35 7.13
C ALA A 155 10.58 3.87 7.36
N ALA A 156 10.21 4.63 6.32
CA ALA A 156 10.06 6.09 6.41
C ALA A 156 8.87 6.51 7.29
N TYR A 157 7.81 5.74 7.31
CA TYR A 157 6.67 5.95 8.20
C TYR A 157 7.11 5.87 9.67
N ASN A 158 7.90 4.84 10.01
CA ASN A 158 8.35 4.59 11.39
C ASN A 158 9.46 5.55 11.84
N MET A 159 10.56 5.69 11.08
CA MET A 159 11.73 6.47 11.53
C MET A 159 11.90 7.83 10.84
N GLY A 160 11.06 8.14 9.87
CA GLY A 160 11.13 9.35 9.07
C GLY A 160 11.96 9.20 7.79
N PRO A 161 11.58 9.93 6.72
CA PRO A 161 12.18 9.79 5.40
C PRO A 161 13.66 10.20 5.33
N ALA A 162 14.11 11.13 6.19
CA ALA A 162 15.49 11.57 6.22
C ALA A 162 16.46 10.42 6.59
N HIS A 163 16.13 9.62 7.60
CA HIS A 163 16.93 8.46 7.98
C HIS A 163 16.95 7.37 6.89
N VAL A 164 15.82 7.19 6.17
CA VAL A 164 15.80 6.25 5.03
C VAL A 164 16.70 6.75 3.90
N ARG A 165 16.73 8.06 3.63
CA ARG A 165 17.67 8.64 2.65
C ARG A 165 19.13 8.49 3.09
N ASP A 166 19.42 8.61 4.37
CA ASP A 166 20.74 8.31 4.93
C ASP A 166 21.11 6.82 4.75
N ALA A 167 20.18 5.90 5.01
CA ALA A 167 20.39 4.47 4.76
C ALA A 167 20.68 4.19 3.29
N GLN A 168 19.95 4.83 2.35
CA GLN A 168 20.23 4.72 0.91
C GLN A 168 21.61 5.25 0.52
N ALA A 169 22.02 6.36 1.12
CA ALA A 169 23.35 6.95 0.88
C ALA A 169 24.47 6.04 1.44
N LEU A 170 24.27 5.51 2.65
CA LEU A 170 25.20 4.57 3.27
C LEU A 170 25.30 3.26 2.47
N ALA A 171 24.17 2.73 2.00
CA ALA A 171 24.14 1.55 1.13
C ALA A 171 25.03 1.76 -0.10
N ARG A 172 24.89 2.88 -0.81
CA ARG A 172 25.73 3.21 -1.97
C ARG A 172 27.22 3.34 -1.60
N LYS A 173 27.51 3.97 -0.46
CA LYS A 173 28.91 4.11 0.05
C LYS A 173 29.56 2.75 0.34
N LEU A 174 28.75 1.76 0.74
CA LEU A 174 29.20 0.39 1.04
C LEU A 174 29.13 -0.57 -0.17
N GLY A 175 28.83 -0.06 -1.38
CA GLY A 175 28.79 -0.87 -2.60
C GLY A 175 27.45 -1.58 -2.86
N PHE A 176 26.40 -1.24 -2.10
CA PHE A 176 25.04 -1.75 -2.33
C PHE A 176 24.22 -0.79 -3.22
N ASP A 177 23.13 -1.28 -3.82
CA ASP A 177 22.19 -0.41 -4.55
C ASP A 177 21.21 0.25 -3.58
N GLY A 178 21.31 1.57 -3.42
CA GLY A 178 20.42 2.35 -2.55
C GLY A 178 18.96 2.44 -3.02
N ARG A 179 18.61 1.92 -4.21
CA ARG A 179 17.24 1.86 -4.73
C ARG A 179 16.59 0.49 -4.52
N ARG A 180 17.34 -0.47 -3.97
CA ARG A 180 16.87 -1.81 -3.66
C ARG A 180 16.83 -2.01 -2.16
N TRP A 181 15.73 -2.65 -1.71
CA TRP A 181 15.57 -2.98 -0.31
C TRP A 181 16.25 -4.30 0.04
N TYR A 182 15.76 -5.40 -0.57
CA TYR A 182 16.16 -6.76 -0.21
C TYR A 182 17.61 -7.04 -0.59
N GLY A 183 18.40 -7.43 0.41
CA GLY A 183 19.83 -7.69 0.27
C GLY A 183 20.71 -6.43 0.18
N HIS A 184 20.11 -5.23 0.19
CA HIS A 184 20.79 -3.95 0.01
C HIS A 184 20.53 -2.99 1.18
N VAL A 185 19.50 -2.11 1.12
CA VAL A 185 19.25 -1.09 2.16
C VAL A 185 18.88 -1.72 3.50
N GLU A 186 18.14 -2.82 3.53
CA GLU A 186 17.83 -3.54 4.77
C GLU A 186 19.08 -3.96 5.57
N ARG A 187 20.19 -4.27 4.88
CA ARG A 187 21.46 -4.68 5.53
C ARG A 187 22.16 -3.55 6.23
N VAL A 188 21.95 -2.32 5.80
CA VAL A 188 22.64 -1.17 6.38
C VAL A 188 21.83 -0.47 7.46
N LEU A 189 20.52 -0.74 7.56
CA LEU A 189 19.69 -0.13 8.60
C LEU A 189 20.26 -0.31 10.01
N PRO A 190 20.67 -1.52 10.45
CA PRO A 190 21.24 -1.70 11.78
C PRO A 190 22.55 -0.91 12.00
N LEU A 191 23.27 -0.58 10.92
CA LEU A 191 24.51 0.20 11.03
C LEU A 191 24.26 1.64 11.43
N LEU A 192 23.03 2.17 11.25
CA LEU A 192 22.63 3.51 11.71
C LEU A 192 22.61 3.65 13.23
N GLU A 193 22.80 2.56 13.98
CA GLU A 193 22.96 2.56 15.44
C GLU A 193 24.42 2.72 15.86
N LEU A 194 25.36 2.52 14.94
CA LEU A 194 26.79 2.57 15.22
C LEU A 194 27.36 3.94 14.85
N GLU A 195 28.02 4.60 15.80
CA GLU A 195 28.56 5.95 15.63
C GLU A 195 29.48 6.11 14.41
N ALA A 196 30.27 5.10 14.11
CA ALA A 196 31.15 5.07 12.96
C ALA A 196 30.43 5.23 11.61
N PHE A 197 29.11 4.95 11.55
CA PHE A 197 28.31 5.06 10.35
C PHE A 197 27.36 6.25 10.35
N TYR A 198 26.75 6.60 11.50
CA TYR A 198 25.76 7.68 11.54
C TYR A 198 26.36 9.07 11.80
N ARG A 199 27.57 9.17 12.34
CA ARG A 199 28.18 10.46 12.72
C ARG A 199 28.18 11.51 11.61
N ASP A 200 28.47 11.06 10.39
CA ASP A 200 28.59 11.93 9.22
C ASP A 200 27.30 11.96 8.36
N LEU A 201 26.21 11.37 8.83
CA LEU A 201 24.93 11.36 8.13
C LEU A 201 24.06 12.53 8.59
N PRO A 202 23.36 13.22 7.65
CA PRO A 202 22.52 14.39 7.96
C PRO A 202 21.45 14.17 9.03
N ALA A 203 20.78 13.00 9.04
CA ALA A 203 19.75 12.69 10.02
C ALA A 203 20.33 12.07 11.31
N GLY A 204 21.57 11.58 11.29
CA GLY A 204 22.28 11.05 12.44
C GLY A 204 21.79 9.68 12.91
N TYR A 205 21.80 9.45 14.21
CA TYR A 205 21.42 8.18 14.85
C TYR A 205 19.97 7.77 14.55
N ALA A 206 19.77 6.50 14.20
CA ALA A 206 18.45 5.88 14.11
C ALA A 206 18.46 4.44 14.65
N ARG A 207 17.34 3.98 15.21
CA ARG A 207 17.15 2.62 15.72
C ARG A 207 16.86 1.65 14.56
N GLY A 208 17.83 1.47 13.67
CA GLY A 208 17.65 0.78 12.39
C GLY A 208 17.25 -0.68 12.50
N ALA A 209 17.74 -1.42 13.50
CA ALA A 209 17.33 -2.80 13.75
C ALA A 209 15.85 -2.89 14.15
N HIS A 210 15.36 -1.96 14.97
CA HIS A 210 13.96 -1.88 15.34
C HIS A 210 13.06 -1.58 14.11
N VAL A 211 13.50 -0.64 13.25
CA VAL A 211 12.77 -0.31 12.02
C VAL A 211 12.69 -1.50 11.07
N LEU A 212 13.78 -2.26 10.93
CA LEU A 212 13.78 -3.47 10.11
C LEU A 212 12.74 -4.49 10.60
N GLN A 213 12.67 -4.72 11.91
CA GLN A 213 11.65 -5.58 12.52
C GLN A 213 10.23 -5.06 12.29
N TYR A 214 10.02 -3.74 12.45
CA TYR A 214 8.73 -3.11 12.17
C TYR A 214 8.28 -3.37 10.73
N VAL A 215 9.14 -3.11 9.75
CA VAL A 215 8.84 -3.36 8.33
C VAL A 215 8.46 -4.81 8.10
N GLN A 216 9.21 -5.76 8.67
CA GLN A 216 8.94 -7.19 8.54
C GLN A 216 7.57 -7.57 9.12
N ARG A 217 7.22 -7.06 10.32
CA ARG A 217 5.92 -7.35 10.95
C ARG A 217 4.75 -6.78 10.16
N VAL A 218 4.84 -5.52 9.68
CA VAL A 218 3.78 -4.92 8.85
C VAL A 218 3.60 -5.71 7.56
N LEU A 219 4.68 -6.07 6.87
CA LEU A 219 4.59 -6.84 5.62
C LEU A 219 3.99 -8.22 5.85
N ALA A 220 4.39 -8.93 6.92
CA ALA A 220 3.84 -10.24 7.25
C ALA A 220 2.32 -10.16 7.53
N ARG A 221 1.89 -9.15 8.30
CA ARG A 221 0.46 -8.92 8.60
C ARG A 221 -0.32 -8.54 7.34
N TYR A 222 0.24 -7.69 6.49
CA TYR A 222 -0.36 -7.32 5.21
C TYR A 222 -0.58 -8.55 4.31
N GLU A 223 0.43 -9.40 4.15
CA GLU A 223 0.32 -10.65 3.38
C GLU A 223 -0.70 -11.63 3.97
N GLU A 224 -0.82 -11.71 5.29
CA GLU A 224 -1.85 -12.50 5.98
C GLU A 224 -3.24 -12.01 5.62
N LEU A 225 -3.53 -10.70 5.79
CA LEU A 225 -4.83 -10.11 5.47
C LEU A 225 -5.20 -10.27 4.00
N VAL A 226 -4.25 -10.11 3.08
CA VAL A 226 -4.48 -10.33 1.64
C VAL A 226 -4.84 -11.79 1.33
N ARG A 227 -4.21 -12.75 2.01
CA ARG A 227 -4.58 -14.19 1.84
C ARG A 227 -5.99 -14.47 2.35
N ASP A 228 -6.33 -13.96 3.53
CA ASP A 228 -7.64 -14.17 4.15
C ASP A 228 -8.76 -13.56 3.29
N ALA A 229 -8.56 -12.35 2.77
CA ALA A 229 -9.51 -11.69 1.88
C ALA A 229 -9.75 -12.43 0.55
N ARG A 230 -8.80 -13.24 0.11
CA ARG A 230 -8.94 -14.08 -1.12
C ARG A 230 -9.59 -15.44 -0.87
N SER A 231 -9.62 -15.86 0.38
CA SER A 231 -10.10 -17.21 0.77
C SER A 231 -11.57 -17.21 1.21
N GLY A 232 -12.17 -16.05 1.50
CA GLY A 232 -13.57 -15.83 1.85
C GLY A 232 -14.38 -15.29 0.66
#